data_8ed5c05dc1236fde56654ebfc284dbb5
#
_entry.id   8ed5c05dc1236fde56654ebfc284dbb5
#
_cell.length_a   1.000
_cell.length_b   1.000
_cell.length_c   1.000
_cell.angle_alpha   90.00
_cell.angle_beta   90.00
_cell.angle_gamma   90.00
#
_symmetry.space_group_name_H-M   'P 1'
#
loop_
_entity.id
_entity.type
_entity.pdbx_description
1 polymer ?
#
loop_
_entity_poly.entity_id
_entity_poly.type
_entity_poly.pdbx_seq_one_letter_code
_entity_poly.pdbx_strand_id
1 'polypeptide(L)'
;APEFLKFVPNLMGDAGYYTTNWKADFNIVGMKYDQSGKSKAHWRSRPDRSRPFFSQFDFGECHSSLTKTPEDVIVEKRLNRLKPEDFHDPSKAPLPPYHPDDPVFRKAWSRYYDSVTQVDYRAGELIAQLKEDGLWDDTIVIVWADHGVGMPRGKHTVWEQGTHVPLIVRFPEKYQHLAPAKPGSVLDDLVCLMDLGPSVLKMVGIDAPDYMQGRALLCKSNAKKRDFVVAVRNRLDTLSEMVRAVRDERYRYQRNFYPHLPYNPYETFEFTAPVLEHWVQLARAGKLSGDQELLAKRFKPVEELYDSENDPHMVKNLADDPAYADVLKEMRQRLHDWMIETRDLGIVEERELYERARGRSLWAVGQELDDYERILETANLQLQGEAAVPELKTRSVDTDPLVRYW
;
A
#
# COMPACT_ATOMS: atom_id res chain seq x y z
N ALA A 1 3.36 -10.56 17.40
CA ALA A 1 4.40 -9.52 17.37
C ALA A 1 5.41 -9.81 18.48
N PRO A 2 6.69 -9.44 18.34
CA PRO A 2 7.67 -9.49 19.44
C PRO A 2 7.18 -8.68 20.65
N GLU A 3 7.48 -9.12 21.86
CA GLU A 3 7.00 -8.50 23.10
C GLU A 3 7.51 -7.07 23.32
N PHE A 4 8.68 -6.75 22.76
CA PHE A 4 9.27 -5.41 22.87
C PHE A 4 8.56 -4.34 22.03
N LEU A 5 7.70 -4.74 21.07
CA LEU A 5 7.03 -3.79 20.18
C LEU A 5 5.96 -2.98 20.91
N LYS A 6 6.13 -1.66 20.90
CA LYS A 6 5.08 -0.69 21.22
C LYS A 6 4.60 0.00 19.94
N PHE A 7 3.31 0.07 19.78
CA PHE A 7 2.70 0.76 18.64
C PHE A 7 2.57 2.26 18.89
N VAL A 8 2.43 3.05 17.84
CA VAL A 8 2.30 4.53 17.98
C VAL A 8 1.24 4.93 19.01
N PRO A 9 0.00 4.37 19.02
CA PRO A 9 -0.98 4.76 20.03
C PRO A 9 -0.55 4.42 21.47
N ASN A 10 0.23 3.34 21.68
CA ASN A 10 0.79 3.05 23.01
C ASN A 10 1.78 4.13 23.44
N LEU A 11 2.71 4.52 22.56
CA LEU A 11 3.73 5.54 22.83
C LEU A 11 3.08 6.91 23.07
N MET A 12 2.04 7.24 22.30
CA MET A 12 1.25 8.47 22.50
C MET A 12 0.52 8.45 23.84
N GLY A 13 -0.09 7.31 24.21
CA GLY A 13 -0.75 7.11 25.51
C GLY A 13 0.22 7.25 26.68
N ASP A 14 1.40 6.64 26.58
CA ASP A 14 2.48 6.73 27.59
C ASP A 14 2.96 8.20 27.76
N ALA A 15 2.91 9.00 26.69
CA ALA A 15 3.22 10.44 26.70
C ALA A 15 2.04 11.32 27.14
N GLY A 16 0.95 10.75 27.61
CA GLY A 16 -0.18 11.47 28.17
C GLY A 16 -1.29 11.85 27.16
N TYR A 17 -1.18 11.47 25.91
CA TYR A 17 -2.24 11.71 24.93
C TYR A 17 -3.45 10.81 25.16
N TYR A 18 -4.64 11.34 24.95
CA TYR A 18 -5.86 10.55 24.84
C TYR A 18 -5.93 9.94 23.43
N THR A 19 -5.94 8.62 23.33
CA THR A 19 -5.80 7.90 22.07
C THR A 19 -7.11 7.26 21.65
N THR A 20 -7.54 7.50 20.40
CA THR A 20 -8.78 6.93 19.88
C THR A 20 -8.64 6.40 18.44
N ASN A 21 -9.41 5.33 18.13
CA ASN A 21 -9.50 4.78 16.79
C ASN A 21 -10.92 4.34 16.45
N TRP A 22 -11.48 4.84 15.36
CA TRP A 22 -12.81 4.46 14.89
C TRP A 22 -12.89 2.98 14.49
N LYS A 23 -11.83 2.42 13.96
CA LYS A 23 -11.79 1.01 13.59
C LYS A 23 -11.41 0.17 14.80
N ALA A 24 -12.30 -0.75 15.19
CA ALA A 24 -12.12 -1.60 16.36
C ALA A 24 -11.50 -2.97 16.05
N ASP A 25 -11.26 -3.27 14.77
CA ASP A 25 -10.94 -4.60 14.26
C ASP A 25 -9.45 -4.88 14.06
N PHE A 26 -8.57 -4.07 14.66
CA PHE A 26 -7.16 -4.42 14.70
C PHE A 26 -6.92 -5.52 15.73
N ASN A 27 -6.94 -6.77 15.27
CA ASN A 27 -6.53 -7.94 16.06
C ASN A 27 -5.01 -7.96 16.30
N ILE A 28 -4.41 -6.81 16.58
CA ILE A 28 -2.98 -6.70 16.86
C ILE A 28 -2.80 -6.77 18.36
N VAL A 29 -2.29 -7.91 18.83
CA VAL A 29 -1.98 -8.10 20.24
C VAL A 29 -0.99 -7.03 20.71
N GLY A 30 -1.34 -6.31 21.77
CA GLY A 30 -0.49 -5.27 22.37
C GLY A 30 -0.81 -3.84 21.92
N MET A 31 -1.54 -3.62 20.83
CA MET A 31 -1.99 -2.26 20.46
C MET A 31 -3.15 -1.83 21.37
N LYS A 32 -3.03 -0.65 21.98
CA LYS A 32 -4.03 -0.13 22.92
C LYS A 32 -4.43 1.30 22.56
N TYR A 33 -5.72 1.58 22.72
CA TYR A 33 -6.32 2.91 22.66
C TYR A 33 -7.15 3.17 23.93
N ASP A 34 -7.28 4.43 24.36
CA ASP A 34 -8.23 4.78 25.41
C ASP A 34 -9.67 4.45 24.99
N GLN A 35 -10.00 4.69 23.72
CA GLN A 35 -11.30 4.32 23.14
C GLN A 35 -11.14 3.81 21.69
N SER A 36 -11.89 2.77 21.35
CA SER A 36 -11.96 2.25 19.99
C SER A 36 -13.43 1.98 19.57
N GLY A 37 -13.66 1.95 18.25
CA GLY A 37 -15.00 1.74 17.64
C GLY A 37 -15.77 3.03 17.37
N LYS A 38 -16.49 3.05 16.24
CA LYS A 38 -17.15 4.25 15.65
C LYS A 38 -18.05 5.04 16.59
N SER A 39 -18.69 4.39 17.55
CA SER A 39 -19.64 5.05 18.46
C SER A 39 -18.99 5.75 19.65
N LYS A 40 -17.73 5.45 19.95
CA LYS A 40 -17.06 5.92 21.19
C LYS A 40 -15.73 6.63 20.93
N ALA A 41 -15.05 6.27 19.86
CA ALA A 41 -13.69 6.75 19.57
C ALA A 41 -13.73 8.15 18.96
N HIS A 42 -13.58 9.16 19.78
CA HIS A 42 -13.57 10.56 19.36
C HIS A 42 -12.80 11.42 20.37
N TRP A 43 -12.11 12.49 19.94
CA TRP A 43 -11.46 13.42 20.87
C TRP A 43 -12.45 14.08 21.85
N ARG A 44 -13.73 14.23 21.45
CA ARG A 44 -14.81 14.74 22.30
C ARG A 44 -15.16 13.81 23.47
N SER A 45 -14.75 12.54 23.42
CA SER A 45 -14.97 11.55 24.48
C SER A 45 -13.91 11.62 25.59
N ARG A 46 -12.92 12.55 25.50
CA ARG A 46 -11.93 12.73 26.56
C ARG A 46 -12.61 13.09 27.89
N PRO A 47 -12.32 12.35 28.96
CA PRO A 47 -12.80 12.73 30.30
C PRO A 47 -12.27 14.08 30.75
N ASP A 48 -10.97 14.34 30.48
CA ASP A 48 -10.29 15.60 30.71
C ASP A 48 -10.04 16.32 29.38
N ARG A 49 -10.71 17.45 29.19
CA ARG A 49 -10.62 18.27 27.97
C ARG A 49 -9.27 18.97 27.79
N SER A 50 -8.47 19.11 28.84
CA SER A 50 -7.12 19.66 28.78
C SER A 50 -6.09 18.66 28.26
N ARG A 51 -6.37 17.36 28.34
CA ARG A 51 -5.50 16.29 27.85
C ARG A 51 -5.36 16.38 26.33
N PRO A 52 -4.13 16.40 25.76
CA PRO A 52 -3.94 16.34 24.31
C PRO A 52 -4.49 15.02 23.75
N PHE A 53 -4.76 14.98 22.44
CA PHE A 53 -5.32 13.78 21.83
C PHE A 53 -4.58 13.34 20.56
N PHE A 54 -4.64 12.03 20.31
CA PHE A 54 -4.28 11.38 19.08
C PHE A 54 -5.51 10.58 18.61
N SER A 55 -6.23 11.09 17.62
CA SER A 55 -7.49 10.51 17.17
C SER A 55 -7.40 10.09 15.71
N GLN A 56 -7.66 8.82 15.45
CA GLN A 56 -7.66 8.23 14.12
C GLN A 56 -9.09 7.92 13.68
N PHE A 57 -9.43 8.33 12.44
CA PHE A 57 -10.73 8.11 11.82
C PHE A 57 -10.52 7.31 10.53
N ASP A 58 -11.31 6.27 10.33
CA ASP A 58 -11.29 5.40 9.17
C ASP A 58 -12.59 5.56 8.37
N PHE A 59 -12.45 5.88 7.07
CA PHE A 59 -13.56 6.07 6.16
C PHE A 59 -13.63 4.92 5.17
N GLY A 60 -14.63 4.05 5.33
CA GLY A 60 -14.84 2.90 4.45
C GLY A 60 -15.67 3.20 3.21
N GLU A 61 -16.00 4.46 2.96
CA GLU A 61 -16.89 4.86 1.87
C GLU A 61 -16.27 4.61 0.49
N CYS A 62 -14.95 4.79 0.35
CA CYS A 62 -14.22 4.52 -0.90
C CYS A 62 -13.63 3.09 -0.98
N HIS A 63 -13.98 2.19 -0.05
CA HIS A 63 -13.52 0.81 -0.06
C HIS A 63 -14.02 0.05 -1.30
N SER A 64 -13.21 -0.86 -1.86
CA SER A 64 -13.52 -1.64 -3.09
C SER A 64 -14.86 -2.39 -3.05
N SER A 65 -15.38 -2.71 -1.87
CA SER A 65 -16.72 -3.29 -1.73
C SER A 65 -17.85 -2.41 -2.30
N LEU A 66 -17.57 -1.14 -2.61
CA LEU A 66 -18.51 -0.25 -3.25
C LEU A 66 -18.88 -0.72 -4.66
N THR A 67 -17.93 -1.26 -5.41
CA THR A 67 -18.18 -1.80 -6.75
C THR A 67 -19.01 -3.09 -6.75
N LYS A 68 -19.20 -3.72 -5.58
CA LYS A 68 -19.92 -4.98 -5.36
C LYS A 68 -21.31 -4.80 -4.79
N THR A 69 -21.63 -3.61 -4.29
CA THR A 69 -22.89 -3.32 -3.60
C THR A 69 -23.95 -2.85 -4.61
N PRO A 70 -25.21 -3.32 -4.52
CA PRO A 70 -26.30 -2.82 -5.34
C PRO A 70 -26.49 -1.30 -5.23
N GLU A 71 -26.91 -0.67 -6.31
CA GLU A 71 -26.91 0.79 -6.46
C GLU A 71 -27.79 1.53 -5.44
N ASP A 72 -28.98 1.01 -5.22
CA ASP A 72 -29.93 1.53 -4.23
C ASP A 72 -29.35 1.52 -2.82
N VAL A 73 -28.66 0.42 -2.44
CA VAL A 73 -28.01 0.29 -1.14
C VAL A 73 -26.78 1.23 -1.04
N ILE A 74 -26.06 1.44 -2.12
CA ILE A 74 -24.90 2.34 -2.14
C ILE A 74 -25.34 3.77 -1.85
N VAL A 75 -26.29 4.29 -2.62
CA VAL A 75 -26.74 5.67 -2.51
C VAL A 75 -27.31 5.92 -1.10
N GLU A 76 -28.18 5.06 -0.61
CA GLU A 76 -28.78 5.22 0.70
C GLU A 76 -27.78 5.13 1.86
N LYS A 77 -26.89 4.14 1.84
CA LYS A 77 -26.05 3.82 3.02
C LYS A 77 -24.64 4.37 2.98
N ARG A 78 -24.10 4.63 1.79
CA ARG A 78 -22.68 5.01 1.64
C ARG A 78 -22.45 6.37 1.01
N LEU A 79 -23.33 6.82 0.12
CA LEU A 79 -23.21 8.10 -0.58
C LEU A 79 -24.28 9.12 -0.12
N ASN A 80 -24.75 8.97 1.10
CA ASN A 80 -25.89 9.70 1.67
C ASN A 80 -25.61 11.17 2.01
N ARG A 81 -24.39 11.67 1.79
CA ARG A 81 -24.05 13.09 1.94
C ARG A 81 -24.01 13.82 0.61
N LEU A 82 -23.93 13.07 -0.49
CA LEU A 82 -23.90 13.67 -1.82
C LEU A 82 -25.26 14.26 -2.16
N LYS A 83 -25.23 15.42 -2.76
CA LYS A 83 -26.41 16.03 -3.40
C LYS A 83 -26.50 15.54 -4.84
N PRO A 84 -27.64 15.70 -5.52
CA PRO A 84 -27.80 15.28 -6.91
C PRO A 84 -26.72 15.83 -7.86
N GLU A 85 -26.27 17.06 -7.63
CA GLU A 85 -25.23 17.72 -8.41
C GLU A 85 -23.81 17.20 -8.18
N ASP A 86 -23.56 16.46 -7.10
CA ASP A 86 -22.26 15.91 -6.74
C ASP A 86 -21.96 14.58 -7.45
N PHE A 87 -23.00 13.93 -8.00
CA PHE A 87 -22.81 12.66 -8.68
C PHE A 87 -22.11 12.82 -10.03
N HIS A 88 -21.07 12.01 -10.24
CA HIS A 88 -20.31 12.02 -11.48
C HIS A 88 -21.05 11.31 -12.62
N ASP A 89 -21.13 11.96 -13.78
CA ASP A 89 -21.68 11.39 -15.00
C ASP A 89 -20.77 10.25 -15.50
N PRO A 90 -21.25 8.99 -15.59
CA PRO A 90 -20.45 7.88 -16.07
C PRO A 90 -19.86 8.13 -17.47
N SER A 91 -20.58 8.83 -18.34
CA SER A 91 -20.11 9.12 -19.71
C SER A 91 -18.87 10.01 -19.75
N LYS A 92 -18.61 10.75 -18.68
CA LYS A 92 -17.48 11.68 -18.53
C LYS A 92 -16.39 11.17 -17.60
N ALA A 93 -16.59 10.01 -16.95
CA ALA A 93 -15.61 9.44 -16.01
C ALA A 93 -14.29 9.16 -16.73
N PRO A 94 -13.14 9.74 -16.31
CA PRO A 94 -11.85 9.42 -16.87
C PRO A 94 -11.51 7.93 -16.62
N LEU A 95 -10.93 7.29 -17.65
CA LEU A 95 -10.50 5.89 -17.58
C LEU A 95 -8.99 5.81 -17.84
N PRO A 96 -8.25 4.95 -17.13
CA PRO A 96 -6.88 4.63 -17.52
C PRO A 96 -6.87 3.79 -18.81
N PRO A 97 -5.79 3.83 -19.62
CA PRO A 97 -5.74 3.19 -20.93
C PRO A 97 -5.88 1.65 -20.90
N TYR A 98 -5.54 1.05 -19.76
CA TYR A 98 -5.65 -0.40 -19.55
C TYR A 98 -7.06 -0.87 -19.16
N HIS A 99 -8.02 0.01 -18.96
CA HIS A 99 -9.42 -0.37 -18.75
C HIS A 99 -10.26 -0.18 -20.01
N PRO A 100 -11.15 -1.13 -20.35
CA PRO A 100 -12.08 -0.97 -21.46
C PRO A 100 -12.99 0.26 -21.31
N ASP A 101 -13.19 0.97 -22.40
CA ASP A 101 -14.14 2.08 -22.44
C ASP A 101 -15.55 1.52 -22.74
N ASP A 102 -16.22 1.06 -21.71
CA ASP A 102 -17.57 0.55 -21.78
C ASP A 102 -18.44 1.00 -20.59
N PRO A 103 -19.77 0.80 -20.65
CA PRO A 103 -20.67 1.27 -19.60
C PRO A 103 -20.38 0.70 -18.21
N VAL A 104 -19.84 -0.53 -18.10
CA VAL A 104 -19.55 -1.17 -16.81
C VAL A 104 -18.36 -0.48 -16.13
N PHE A 105 -17.27 -0.29 -16.88
CA PHE A 105 -16.08 0.40 -16.35
C PHE A 105 -16.36 1.87 -16.08
N ARG A 106 -17.05 2.58 -16.98
CA ARG A 106 -17.42 3.99 -16.75
C ARG A 106 -18.28 4.17 -15.52
N LYS A 107 -19.26 3.28 -15.31
CA LYS A 107 -20.09 3.29 -14.10
C LYS A 107 -19.27 3.01 -12.85
N ALA A 108 -18.36 2.03 -12.87
CA ALA A 108 -17.51 1.72 -11.74
C ALA A 108 -16.61 2.91 -11.36
N TRP A 109 -16.02 3.58 -12.34
CA TRP A 109 -15.18 4.77 -12.12
C TRP A 109 -15.98 5.95 -11.61
N SER A 110 -17.15 6.26 -12.17
CA SER A 110 -18.00 7.35 -11.64
C SER A 110 -18.36 7.10 -10.18
N ARG A 111 -18.68 5.85 -9.81
CA ARG A 111 -18.94 5.45 -8.42
C ARG A 111 -17.74 5.64 -7.51
N TYR A 112 -16.55 5.34 -8.02
CA TYR A 112 -15.33 5.59 -7.26
C TYR A 112 -15.16 7.10 -6.99
N TYR A 113 -15.36 7.95 -7.99
CA TYR A 113 -15.29 9.41 -7.80
C TYR A 113 -16.37 9.92 -6.85
N ASP A 114 -17.60 9.43 -6.95
CA ASP A 114 -18.68 9.72 -5.98
C ASP A 114 -18.23 9.39 -4.55
N SER A 115 -17.59 8.24 -4.37
CA SER A 115 -17.14 7.80 -3.05
C SER A 115 -15.99 8.63 -2.49
N VAL A 116 -15.12 9.14 -3.35
CA VAL A 116 -14.07 10.11 -2.95
C VAL A 116 -14.69 11.42 -2.49
N THR A 117 -15.69 11.93 -3.22
CA THR A 117 -16.46 13.12 -2.82
C THR A 117 -17.16 12.90 -1.47
N GLN A 118 -17.75 11.72 -1.24
CA GLN A 118 -18.34 11.37 0.05
C GLN A 118 -17.30 11.40 1.20
N VAL A 119 -16.08 10.92 0.97
CA VAL A 119 -14.98 10.96 1.95
C VAL A 119 -14.58 12.41 2.26
N ASP A 120 -14.56 13.28 1.24
CA ASP A 120 -14.29 14.71 1.42
C ASP A 120 -15.33 15.38 2.33
N TYR A 121 -16.63 15.13 2.13
CA TYR A 121 -17.69 15.58 3.03
C TYR A 121 -17.46 15.09 4.47
N ARG A 122 -17.08 13.82 4.65
CA ARG A 122 -16.78 13.26 5.98
C ARG A 122 -15.59 13.92 6.65
N ALA A 123 -14.53 14.18 5.91
CA ALA A 123 -13.37 14.92 6.41
C ALA A 123 -13.78 16.35 6.79
N GLY A 124 -14.58 17.01 5.95
CA GLY A 124 -15.14 18.33 6.20
C GLY A 124 -15.96 18.40 7.50
N GLU A 125 -16.78 17.37 7.80
CA GLU A 125 -17.53 17.26 9.06
C GLU A 125 -16.61 17.24 10.30
N LEU A 126 -15.52 16.47 10.24
CA LEU A 126 -14.54 16.43 11.35
C LEU A 126 -13.78 17.75 11.50
N ILE A 127 -13.43 18.39 10.39
CA ILE A 127 -12.81 19.72 10.40
C ILE A 127 -13.76 20.77 11.02
N ALA A 128 -15.05 20.72 10.67
CA ALA A 128 -16.05 21.59 11.27
C ALA A 128 -16.13 21.40 12.79
N GLN A 129 -16.13 20.15 13.24
CA GLN A 129 -16.13 19.81 14.67
C GLN A 129 -14.87 20.30 15.41
N LEU A 130 -13.69 20.23 14.78
CA LEU A 130 -12.46 20.81 15.36
C LEU A 130 -12.59 22.32 15.52
N LYS A 131 -13.20 23.01 14.55
CA LYS A 131 -13.45 24.45 14.61
C LYS A 131 -14.46 24.81 15.70
N GLU A 132 -15.57 24.09 15.79
CA GLU A 132 -16.59 24.24 16.83
C GLU A 132 -16.02 24.08 18.25
N ASP A 133 -15.10 23.12 18.42
CA ASP A 133 -14.44 22.84 19.69
C ASP A 133 -13.30 23.83 20.01
N GLY A 134 -12.98 24.78 19.12
CA GLY A 134 -11.86 25.71 19.24
C GLY A 134 -10.48 25.04 19.15
N LEU A 135 -10.40 23.84 18.54
CA LEU A 135 -9.19 23.02 18.48
C LEU A 135 -8.48 23.08 17.12
N TRP A 136 -9.08 23.76 16.13
CA TRP A 136 -8.54 23.80 14.76
C TRP A 136 -7.11 24.34 14.69
N ASP A 137 -6.81 25.40 15.45
CA ASP A 137 -5.49 26.03 15.44
C ASP A 137 -4.48 25.37 16.40
N ASP A 138 -4.93 24.33 17.12
CA ASP A 138 -4.12 23.51 18.01
C ASP A 138 -3.96 22.05 17.52
N THR A 139 -4.45 21.74 16.31
CA THR A 139 -4.43 20.35 15.80
C THR A 139 -3.70 20.24 14.47
N ILE A 140 -2.68 19.39 14.41
CA ILE A 140 -2.09 18.90 13.15
C ILE A 140 -3.05 17.88 12.57
N VAL A 141 -3.41 18.02 11.30
CA VAL A 141 -4.32 17.10 10.60
C VAL A 141 -3.57 16.39 9.50
N ILE A 142 -3.65 15.05 9.49
CA ILE A 142 -3.03 14.21 8.47
C ILE A 142 -4.15 13.42 7.78
N VAL A 143 -4.21 13.51 6.45
CA VAL A 143 -5.14 12.76 5.61
C VAL A 143 -4.34 11.90 4.65
N TRP A 144 -4.63 10.59 4.62
CA TRP A 144 -3.99 9.65 3.71
C TRP A 144 -4.93 8.51 3.33
N ALA A 145 -4.60 7.77 2.28
CA ALA A 145 -5.21 6.46 2.02
C ALA A 145 -4.23 5.33 2.36
N ASP A 146 -4.74 4.17 2.74
CA ASP A 146 -3.95 2.99 3.10
C ASP A 146 -3.40 2.26 1.85
N HIS A 147 -4.10 2.37 0.73
CA HIS A 147 -3.72 1.84 -0.58
C HIS A 147 -4.43 2.61 -1.70
N GLY A 148 -4.07 2.32 -2.95
CA GLY A 148 -4.66 2.94 -4.13
C GLY A 148 -6.09 2.49 -4.43
N VAL A 149 -6.58 2.86 -5.61
CA VAL A 149 -7.96 2.66 -6.06
C VAL A 149 -8.41 1.20 -5.99
N GLY A 150 -9.65 0.96 -5.53
CA GLY A 150 -10.26 -0.37 -5.46
C GLY A 150 -10.77 -0.90 -6.81
N MET A 151 -9.98 -0.74 -7.87
CA MET A 151 -10.27 -1.18 -9.24
C MET A 151 -9.19 -2.17 -9.70
N PRO A 152 -9.44 -2.97 -10.75
CA PRO A 152 -8.42 -3.85 -11.31
C PRO A 152 -7.11 -3.09 -11.59
N ARG A 153 -5.97 -3.67 -11.19
CA ARG A 153 -4.64 -3.07 -11.21
C ARG A 153 -4.37 -1.98 -10.17
N GLY A 154 -5.31 -1.68 -9.29
CA GLY A 154 -5.12 -0.77 -8.17
C GLY A 154 -4.79 -1.53 -6.87
N LYS A 155 -5.75 -1.57 -5.95
CA LYS A 155 -5.64 -2.29 -4.67
C LYS A 155 -5.03 -3.69 -4.86
N HIS A 156 -4.21 -4.12 -3.90
CA HIS A 156 -3.53 -5.43 -3.89
C HIS A 156 -2.40 -5.57 -4.92
N THR A 157 -2.00 -4.51 -5.58
CA THR A 157 -0.88 -4.56 -6.54
C THR A 157 0.28 -3.67 -6.10
N VAL A 158 1.46 -3.90 -6.70
CA VAL A 158 2.65 -3.09 -6.43
C VAL A 158 2.88 -2.01 -7.50
N TRP A 159 1.95 -1.81 -8.45
CA TRP A 159 2.00 -0.69 -9.40
C TRP A 159 1.67 0.65 -8.73
N GLU A 160 1.97 1.75 -9.40
CA GLU A 160 1.66 3.11 -8.90
C GLU A 160 0.18 3.22 -8.47
N GLN A 161 -0.74 2.67 -9.26
CA GLN A 161 -2.18 2.72 -8.99
C GLN A 161 -2.59 2.03 -7.68
N GLY A 162 -1.76 1.10 -7.20
CA GLY A 162 -1.97 0.40 -5.92
C GLY A 162 -1.22 1.03 -4.75
N THR A 163 -0.14 1.77 -5.02
CA THR A 163 0.81 2.21 -3.98
C THR A 163 0.99 3.72 -3.88
N HIS A 164 0.71 4.48 -4.95
CA HIS A 164 0.75 5.94 -4.92
C HIS A 164 -0.57 6.49 -4.37
N VAL A 165 -0.56 6.94 -3.13
CA VAL A 165 -1.75 7.35 -2.37
C VAL A 165 -1.70 8.84 -2.02
N PRO A 166 -2.85 9.51 -1.86
CA PRO A 166 -2.86 10.87 -1.34
C PRO A 166 -2.29 10.90 0.08
N LEU A 167 -1.50 11.94 0.35
CA LEU A 167 -0.98 12.25 1.69
C LEU A 167 -0.95 13.76 1.85
N ILE A 168 -1.76 14.28 2.76
CA ILE A 168 -1.89 15.71 3.04
C ILE A 168 -1.61 15.94 4.52
N VAL A 169 -0.72 16.89 4.84
CA VAL A 169 -0.44 17.27 6.22
C VAL A 169 -0.69 18.77 6.39
N ARG A 170 -1.63 19.10 7.26
CA ARG A 170 -1.87 20.48 7.65
C ARG A 170 -1.20 20.76 8.98
N PHE A 171 -0.32 21.75 9.00
CA PHE A 171 0.23 22.34 10.20
C PHE A 171 -0.49 23.68 10.47
N PRO A 172 -1.13 23.88 11.62
CA PRO A 172 -1.63 25.20 11.99
C PRO A 172 -0.46 26.16 12.24
N GLU A 173 -0.71 27.47 12.25
CA GLU A 173 0.31 28.52 12.40
C GLU A 173 1.21 28.25 13.61
N LYS A 174 0.62 27.89 14.75
CA LYS A 174 1.33 27.53 15.99
C LYS A 174 2.41 26.46 15.81
N TYR A 175 2.17 25.50 14.91
CA TYR A 175 3.07 24.36 14.65
C TYR A 175 3.78 24.45 13.29
N GLN A 176 3.73 25.62 12.63
CA GLN A 176 4.37 25.79 11.31
C GLN A 176 5.89 25.58 11.38
N HIS A 177 6.52 25.78 12.54
CA HIS A 177 7.94 25.51 12.75
C HIS A 177 8.31 24.03 12.62
N LEU A 178 7.34 23.11 12.73
CA LEU A 178 7.50 21.67 12.52
C LEU A 178 7.29 21.26 11.06
N ALA A 179 6.70 22.12 10.24
CA ALA A 179 6.39 21.80 8.85
C ALA A 179 7.67 21.66 8.00
N PRO A 180 7.77 20.69 7.08
CA PRO A 180 8.92 20.52 6.20
C PRO A 180 8.98 21.60 5.11
N ALA A 181 7.84 22.25 4.81
CA ALA A 181 7.70 23.26 3.78
C ALA A 181 6.64 24.31 4.14
N LYS A 182 6.52 25.36 3.33
CA LYS A 182 5.48 26.39 3.49
C LYS A 182 4.08 25.82 3.20
N PRO A 183 3.01 26.41 3.79
CA PRO A 183 1.64 26.05 3.44
C PRO A 183 1.37 26.14 1.94
N GLY A 184 0.63 25.17 1.40
CA GLY A 184 0.30 25.08 -0.03
C GLY A 184 1.41 24.48 -0.91
N SER A 185 2.56 24.06 -0.34
CA SER A 185 3.59 23.34 -1.10
C SER A 185 3.16 21.92 -1.43
N VAL A 186 3.55 21.47 -2.63
CA VAL A 186 3.60 20.05 -3.00
C VAL A 186 5.05 19.59 -2.85
N LEU A 187 5.26 18.43 -2.26
CA LEU A 187 6.58 17.83 -2.09
C LEU A 187 6.62 16.52 -2.88
N ASP A 188 7.65 16.38 -3.72
CA ASP A 188 7.88 15.20 -4.56
C ASP A 188 8.86 14.21 -3.90
N ASP A 189 9.22 14.45 -2.65
CA ASP A 189 10.10 13.56 -1.88
C ASP A 189 9.46 12.16 -1.73
N LEU A 190 10.28 11.12 -1.87
CA LEU A 190 9.84 9.75 -1.67
C LEU A 190 9.55 9.48 -0.19
N VAL A 191 8.27 9.25 0.11
CA VAL A 191 7.79 8.89 1.44
C VAL A 191 7.05 7.54 1.40
N CYS A 192 7.02 6.86 2.54
CA CYS A 192 6.33 5.60 2.71
C CYS A 192 5.37 5.71 3.91
N LEU A 193 4.27 4.97 3.92
CA LEU A 193 3.34 5.01 5.07
C LEU A 193 3.99 4.56 6.39
N MET A 194 5.10 3.82 6.34
CA MET A 194 5.92 3.57 7.54
C MET A 194 6.48 4.85 8.19
N ASP A 195 6.59 5.94 7.43
CA ASP A 195 7.12 7.22 7.91
C ASP A 195 6.11 8.01 8.74
N LEU A 196 4.83 7.63 8.70
CA LEU A 196 3.78 8.24 9.52
C LEU A 196 4.09 8.12 11.02
N GLY A 197 4.40 6.91 11.48
CA GLY A 197 4.69 6.66 12.89
C GLY A 197 5.83 7.52 13.45
N PRO A 198 7.06 7.40 12.93
CA PRO A 198 8.19 8.23 13.36
C PRO A 198 7.95 9.73 13.21
N SER A 199 7.22 10.15 12.15
CA SER A 199 6.91 11.56 11.94
C SER A 199 5.94 12.11 13.01
N VAL A 200 4.88 11.37 13.32
CA VAL A 200 3.92 11.73 14.37
C VAL A 200 4.62 11.82 15.73
N LEU A 201 5.43 10.84 16.07
CA LEU A 201 6.20 10.84 17.32
C LEU A 201 7.13 12.07 17.39
N LYS A 202 7.85 12.36 16.30
CA LYS A 202 8.74 13.52 16.21
C LYS A 202 8.00 14.86 16.36
N MET A 203 6.81 14.98 15.76
CA MET A 203 5.97 16.18 15.88
C MET A 203 5.58 16.49 17.33
N VAL A 204 5.50 15.47 18.19
CA VAL A 204 5.12 15.61 19.60
C VAL A 204 6.31 15.47 20.56
N GLY A 205 7.54 15.45 20.03
CA GLY A 205 8.76 15.42 20.84
C GLY A 205 9.10 14.06 21.45
N ILE A 206 8.56 12.97 20.88
CA ILE A 206 8.88 11.60 21.27
C ILE A 206 9.89 11.03 20.26
N ASP A 207 10.96 10.43 20.75
CA ASP A 207 11.90 9.74 19.90
C ASP A 207 11.31 8.40 19.43
N ALA A 208 11.43 8.15 18.13
CA ALA A 208 10.98 6.87 17.56
C ALA A 208 11.90 5.74 18.04
N PRO A 209 11.34 4.61 18.52
CA PRO A 209 12.15 3.45 18.88
C PRO A 209 12.96 2.90 17.70
N ASP A 210 14.14 2.33 17.98
CA ASP A 210 15.09 1.81 16.96
C ASP A 210 14.52 0.69 16.08
N TYR A 211 13.48 0.00 16.54
CA TYR A 211 12.79 -1.01 15.73
C TYR A 211 11.88 -0.43 14.64
N MET A 212 11.61 0.88 14.65
CA MET A 212 10.82 1.53 13.61
C MET A 212 11.69 1.78 12.37
N GLN A 213 11.34 1.13 11.25
CA GLN A 213 12.07 1.24 9.98
C GLN A 213 11.70 2.51 9.19
N GLY A 214 10.61 3.18 9.54
CA GLY A 214 10.21 4.45 8.95
C GLY A 214 11.14 5.60 9.36
N ARG A 215 11.05 6.71 8.65
CA ARG A 215 11.83 7.94 8.89
C ARG A 215 10.88 9.11 9.15
N ALA A 216 11.27 10.06 9.99
CA ALA A 216 10.45 11.24 10.26
C ALA A 216 10.53 12.24 9.08
N LEU A 217 9.93 11.90 7.95
CA LEU A 217 9.98 12.68 6.70
C LEU A 217 8.79 13.63 6.50
N LEU A 218 7.70 13.46 7.27
CA LEU A 218 6.50 14.29 7.13
C LEU A 218 6.56 15.56 8.00
N CYS A 219 7.68 15.80 8.67
CA CYS A 219 7.92 16.99 9.46
C CYS A 219 9.39 17.43 9.33
N LYS A 220 9.69 18.65 9.77
CA LYS A 220 11.08 19.14 9.81
C LYS A 220 11.91 18.26 10.74
N SER A 221 12.88 17.59 10.18
CA SER A 221 13.78 16.67 10.89
C SER A 221 15.14 16.61 10.19
N ASN A 222 16.10 15.95 10.84
CA ASN A 222 17.40 15.64 10.24
C ASN A 222 17.40 14.24 9.57
N ALA A 223 16.24 13.63 9.37
CA ALA A 223 16.15 12.33 8.72
C ALA A 223 16.62 12.41 7.26
N LYS A 224 17.49 11.46 6.87
CA LYS A 224 17.96 11.36 5.49
C LYS A 224 16.76 11.07 4.57
N LYS A 225 16.60 11.82 3.49
CA LYS A 225 15.65 11.54 2.42
C LYS A 225 15.87 10.13 1.86
N ARG A 226 14.85 9.59 1.24
CA ARG A 226 14.93 8.28 0.59
C ARG A 226 15.39 8.42 -0.85
N ASP A 227 16.29 7.55 -1.25
CA ASP A 227 16.72 7.43 -2.65
C ASP A 227 15.73 6.49 -3.41
N PHE A 228 14.99 5.63 -2.68
CA PHE A 228 13.96 4.75 -3.21
C PHE A 228 12.97 4.30 -2.13
N VAL A 229 11.83 3.80 -2.56
CA VAL A 229 10.84 3.10 -1.74
C VAL A 229 10.59 1.69 -2.29
N VAL A 230 10.16 0.78 -1.42
CA VAL A 230 9.88 -0.61 -1.79
C VAL A 230 8.41 -0.93 -1.54
N ALA A 231 7.78 -1.63 -2.48
CA ALA A 231 6.47 -2.22 -2.32
C ALA A 231 6.57 -3.74 -2.43
N VAL A 232 5.81 -4.44 -1.60
CA VAL A 232 5.84 -5.90 -1.51
C VAL A 232 4.44 -6.49 -1.65
N ARG A 233 4.36 -7.63 -2.31
CA ARG A 233 3.16 -8.45 -2.35
C ARG A 233 3.55 -9.91 -2.17
N ASN A 234 2.95 -10.56 -1.18
CA ASN A 234 3.02 -12.00 -1.00
C ASN A 234 1.62 -12.62 -1.13
N ARG A 235 1.32 -13.64 -0.33
CA ARG A 235 -0.02 -14.21 -0.29
C ARG A 235 -1.06 -13.15 0.09
N LEU A 236 -2.17 -13.15 -0.63
CA LEU A 236 -3.34 -12.35 -0.39
C LEU A 236 -4.57 -13.25 -0.37
N ASP A 237 -5.25 -13.35 0.77
CA ASP A 237 -6.36 -14.28 0.98
C ASP A 237 -6.02 -15.70 0.47
N THR A 238 -6.69 -16.16 -0.57
CA THR A 238 -6.50 -17.49 -1.17
C THR A 238 -5.39 -17.53 -2.23
N LEU A 239 -4.84 -16.39 -2.62
CA LEU A 239 -3.84 -16.28 -3.67
C LEU A 239 -2.43 -16.30 -3.11
N SER A 240 -1.63 -17.27 -3.53
CA SER A 240 -0.17 -17.26 -3.33
C SER A 240 0.49 -16.48 -4.46
N GLU A 241 1.27 -15.47 -4.10
CA GLU A 241 1.99 -14.59 -5.03
C GLU A 241 3.29 -14.12 -4.37
N MET A 242 4.29 -13.77 -5.16
CA MET A 242 5.45 -13.05 -4.68
C MET A 242 5.92 -12.03 -5.72
N VAL A 243 5.74 -10.76 -5.40
CA VAL A 243 6.20 -9.63 -6.21
C VAL A 243 6.90 -8.62 -5.33
N ARG A 244 7.98 -8.06 -5.83
CA ARG A 244 8.71 -6.95 -5.21
C ARG A 244 8.87 -5.83 -6.21
N ALA A 245 8.68 -4.60 -5.76
CA ALA A 245 8.94 -3.42 -6.58
C ALA A 245 9.79 -2.43 -5.82
N VAL A 246 10.76 -1.83 -6.51
CA VAL A 246 11.53 -0.68 -6.04
C VAL A 246 11.23 0.51 -6.94
N ARG A 247 11.02 1.68 -6.35
CA ARG A 247 10.76 2.93 -7.06
C ARG A 247 11.70 4.02 -6.55
N ASP A 248 12.44 4.65 -7.46
CA ASP A 248 13.17 5.89 -7.21
C ASP A 248 12.33 7.12 -7.65
N GLU A 249 12.92 8.26 -7.84
CA GLU A 249 12.19 9.48 -8.24
C GLU A 249 11.50 9.34 -9.60
N ARG A 250 12.03 8.52 -10.52
CA ARG A 250 11.53 8.39 -11.89
C ARG A 250 11.15 6.97 -12.28
N TYR A 251 12.00 5.98 -11.98
CA TYR A 251 11.83 4.61 -12.46
C TYR A 251 11.20 3.71 -11.42
N ARG A 252 10.43 2.75 -11.90
CA ARG A 252 9.90 1.66 -11.10
C ARG A 252 10.31 0.34 -11.71
N TYR A 253 11.04 -0.45 -10.94
CA TYR A 253 11.39 -1.83 -11.25
C TYR A 253 10.52 -2.78 -10.45
N GLN A 254 10.07 -3.87 -11.10
CA GLN A 254 9.25 -4.89 -10.48
C GLN A 254 9.82 -6.27 -10.81
N ARG A 255 10.00 -7.10 -9.78
CA ARG A 255 10.44 -8.49 -9.88
C ARG A 255 9.26 -9.41 -9.58
N ASN A 256 8.87 -10.27 -10.55
CA ASN A 256 7.86 -11.29 -10.41
C ASN A 256 8.53 -12.63 -10.13
N PHE A 257 8.48 -13.11 -8.88
CA PHE A 257 9.09 -14.38 -8.49
C PHE A 257 8.25 -15.59 -8.94
N TYR A 258 6.94 -15.39 -9.18
CA TYR A 258 6.04 -16.38 -9.75
C TYR A 258 5.55 -15.96 -11.15
N PRO A 259 6.44 -15.92 -12.16
CA PRO A 259 6.09 -15.48 -13.51
C PRO A 259 5.11 -16.42 -14.21
N HIS A 260 4.97 -17.67 -13.75
CA HIS A 260 4.02 -18.66 -14.24
C HIS A 260 2.56 -18.36 -13.87
N LEU A 261 2.32 -17.45 -12.91
CA LEU A 261 0.99 -16.98 -12.55
C LEU A 261 0.59 -15.78 -13.42
N PRO A 262 -0.70 -15.62 -13.77
CA PRO A 262 -1.18 -14.43 -14.47
C PRO A 262 -1.07 -13.18 -13.59
N TYR A 263 -1.18 -12.01 -14.21
CA TYR A 263 -1.22 -10.73 -13.47
C TYR A 263 -2.43 -10.62 -12.54
N ASN A 264 -3.52 -11.26 -12.91
CA ASN A 264 -4.77 -11.25 -12.18
C ASN A 264 -5.20 -12.68 -11.90
N PRO A 265 -4.48 -13.42 -11.02
CA PRO A 265 -4.88 -14.75 -10.64
C PRO A 265 -6.18 -14.68 -9.84
N TYR A 266 -6.96 -15.76 -9.87
CA TYR A 266 -8.24 -15.82 -9.19
C TYR A 266 -8.06 -15.63 -7.69
N GLU A 267 -8.71 -14.56 -7.18
CA GLU A 267 -8.84 -14.28 -5.76
C GLU A 267 -10.35 -14.06 -5.45
N THR A 268 -10.86 -14.75 -4.45
CA THR A 268 -12.30 -14.83 -4.20
C THR A 268 -12.94 -13.47 -3.94
N PHE A 269 -12.29 -12.63 -3.14
CA PHE A 269 -12.85 -11.33 -2.77
C PHE A 269 -12.90 -10.38 -3.98
N GLU A 270 -11.85 -10.30 -4.79
CA GLU A 270 -11.80 -9.41 -5.95
C GLU A 270 -12.77 -9.85 -7.06
N PHE A 271 -12.89 -11.17 -7.29
CA PHE A 271 -13.78 -11.71 -8.31
C PHE A 271 -15.28 -11.60 -7.99
N THR A 272 -15.64 -11.14 -6.80
CA THR A 272 -17.03 -10.73 -6.53
C THR A 272 -17.36 -9.34 -7.08
N ALA A 273 -16.37 -8.58 -7.60
CA ALA A 273 -16.60 -7.28 -8.21
C ALA A 273 -17.09 -7.42 -9.65
N PRO A 274 -18.28 -6.88 -10.02
CA PRO A 274 -18.82 -6.99 -11.38
C PRO A 274 -17.86 -6.48 -12.46
N VAL A 275 -17.07 -5.47 -12.16
CA VAL A 275 -16.09 -4.89 -13.10
C VAL A 275 -14.99 -5.88 -13.45
N LEU A 276 -14.51 -6.68 -12.49
CA LEU A 276 -13.48 -7.66 -12.74
C LEU A 276 -14.01 -8.88 -13.48
N GLU A 277 -15.20 -9.35 -13.11
CA GLU A 277 -15.89 -10.42 -13.84
C GLU A 277 -16.14 -10.03 -15.30
N HIS A 278 -16.66 -8.82 -15.52
CA HIS A 278 -16.89 -8.28 -16.86
C HIS A 278 -15.60 -8.20 -17.68
N TRP A 279 -14.51 -7.72 -17.08
CA TRP A 279 -13.20 -7.67 -17.74
C TRP A 279 -12.72 -9.07 -18.17
N VAL A 280 -12.87 -10.09 -17.31
CA VAL A 280 -12.54 -11.49 -17.65
C VAL A 280 -13.41 -12.01 -18.80
N GLN A 281 -14.69 -11.66 -18.83
CA GLN A 281 -15.59 -12.02 -19.94
C GLN A 281 -15.15 -11.38 -21.26
N LEU A 282 -14.76 -10.10 -21.25
CA LEU A 282 -14.22 -9.40 -22.42
C LEU A 282 -12.91 -10.06 -22.89
N ALA A 283 -12.01 -10.41 -21.99
CA ALA A 283 -10.78 -11.11 -22.31
C ALA A 283 -11.03 -12.46 -22.98
N ARG A 284 -11.93 -13.28 -22.40
CA ARG A 284 -12.33 -14.59 -22.98
C ARG A 284 -13.00 -14.47 -24.34
N ALA A 285 -13.72 -13.39 -24.57
CA ALA A 285 -14.39 -13.11 -25.85
C ALA A 285 -13.45 -12.48 -26.90
N GLY A 286 -12.15 -12.23 -26.58
CA GLY A 286 -11.21 -11.57 -27.48
C GLY A 286 -11.59 -10.12 -27.81
N LYS A 287 -12.26 -9.41 -26.89
CA LYS A 287 -12.75 -8.04 -27.06
C LYS A 287 -11.84 -6.97 -26.44
N LEU A 288 -10.72 -7.38 -25.87
CA LEU A 288 -9.69 -6.47 -25.37
C LEU A 288 -8.70 -6.15 -26.48
N SER A 289 -8.06 -4.98 -26.41
CA SER A 289 -7.04 -4.55 -27.38
C SER A 289 -5.99 -3.66 -26.73
N GLY A 290 -4.75 -3.71 -27.26
CA GLY A 290 -3.66 -2.86 -26.79
C GLY A 290 -3.37 -3.03 -25.29
N ASP A 291 -3.31 -1.92 -24.55
CA ASP A 291 -2.99 -1.93 -23.12
C ASP A 291 -4.01 -2.67 -22.26
N GLN A 292 -5.24 -2.86 -22.76
CA GLN A 292 -6.28 -3.61 -22.05
C GLN A 292 -5.94 -5.10 -21.93
N GLU A 293 -5.13 -5.64 -22.84
CA GLU A 293 -4.71 -7.05 -22.83
C GLU A 293 -3.66 -7.34 -21.76
N LEU A 294 -3.00 -6.32 -21.20
CA LEU A 294 -1.90 -6.48 -20.26
C LEU A 294 -2.27 -7.42 -19.11
N LEU A 295 -3.42 -7.18 -18.47
CA LEU A 295 -3.88 -7.99 -17.34
C LEU A 295 -4.48 -9.36 -17.76
N ALA A 296 -4.75 -9.57 -19.05
CA ALA A 296 -5.26 -10.84 -19.58
C ALA A 296 -4.15 -11.85 -19.89
N LYS A 297 -2.88 -11.44 -19.84
CA LYS A 297 -1.75 -12.31 -20.12
C LYS A 297 -1.69 -13.48 -19.13
N ARG A 298 -1.51 -14.69 -19.66
CA ARG A 298 -1.42 -15.91 -18.87
C ARG A 298 -0.18 -15.97 -17.98
N PHE A 299 0.92 -15.37 -18.45
CA PHE A 299 2.21 -15.34 -17.78
C PHE A 299 2.67 -13.91 -17.61
N LYS A 300 3.39 -13.63 -16.52
CA LYS A 300 4.07 -12.36 -16.30
C LYS A 300 5.50 -12.43 -16.81
N PRO A 301 6.11 -11.33 -17.25
CA PRO A 301 7.56 -11.27 -17.40
C PRO A 301 8.21 -11.49 -16.03
N VAL A 302 9.43 -12.01 -16.06
CA VAL A 302 10.22 -12.21 -14.82
C VAL A 302 10.50 -10.88 -14.14
N GLU A 303 10.71 -9.84 -14.93
CA GLU A 303 10.93 -8.46 -14.45
C GLU A 303 10.28 -7.43 -15.36
N GLU A 304 10.02 -6.28 -14.78
CA GLU A 304 9.39 -5.15 -15.43
C GLU A 304 10.11 -3.86 -15.01
N LEU A 305 10.25 -2.94 -15.96
CA LEU A 305 10.78 -1.60 -15.72
C LEU A 305 9.85 -0.57 -16.34
N TYR A 306 9.52 0.47 -15.60
CA TYR A 306 8.63 1.54 -16.05
C TYR A 306 9.24 2.92 -15.77
N ASP A 307 9.02 3.87 -16.68
CA ASP A 307 9.33 5.30 -16.50
C ASP A 307 8.07 6.01 -15.98
N SER A 308 7.96 6.17 -14.66
CA SER A 308 6.75 6.73 -14.01
C SER A 308 6.47 8.20 -14.41
N GLU A 309 7.46 8.91 -14.95
CA GLU A 309 7.31 10.28 -15.41
C GLU A 309 6.63 10.32 -16.80
N ASN A 310 7.10 9.47 -17.74
CA ASN A 310 6.59 9.45 -19.11
C ASN A 310 5.47 8.43 -19.35
N ASP A 311 5.32 7.45 -18.46
CA ASP A 311 4.28 6.42 -18.47
C ASP A 311 3.63 6.28 -17.08
N PRO A 312 2.82 7.27 -16.65
CA PRO A 312 2.17 7.24 -15.33
C PRO A 312 1.18 6.08 -15.16
N HIS A 313 0.79 5.47 -16.27
CA HIS A 313 -0.08 4.29 -16.27
C HIS A 313 0.67 2.96 -16.28
N MET A 314 2.01 2.98 -16.44
CA MET A 314 2.88 1.80 -16.41
C MET A 314 2.42 0.70 -17.39
N VAL A 315 2.14 1.08 -18.62
CA VAL A 315 1.67 0.15 -19.67
C VAL A 315 2.81 -0.31 -20.58
N LYS A 316 3.90 0.45 -20.65
CA LYS A 316 5.09 0.14 -21.45
C LYS A 316 6.21 -0.44 -20.58
N ASN A 317 6.36 -1.77 -20.60
CA ASN A 317 7.51 -2.41 -19.96
C ASN A 317 8.79 -2.14 -20.77
N LEU A 318 9.82 -1.56 -20.12
CA LEU A 318 11.11 -1.18 -20.70
C LEU A 318 12.22 -2.21 -20.38
N ALA A 319 11.90 -3.32 -19.69
CA ALA A 319 12.92 -4.28 -19.24
C ALA A 319 13.73 -4.92 -20.38
N ASP A 320 13.11 -5.06 -21.56
CA ASP A 320 13.74 -5.64 -22.76
C ASP A 320 14.33 -4.56 -23.71
N ASP A 321 14.22 -3.27 -23.37
CA ASP A 321 14.75 -2.20 -24.20
C ASP A 321 16.21 -1.92 -23.86
N PRO A 322 17.15 -2.15 -24.81
CA PRO A 322 18.58 -1.94 -24.55
C PRO A 322 18.95 -0.51 -24.11
N ALA A 323 18.14 0.48 -24.46
CA ALA A 323 18.37 1.87 -24.04
C ALA A 323 18.24 2.06 -22.52
N TYR A 324 17.58 1.14 -21.83
CA TYR A 324 17.36 1.18 -20.38
C TYR A 324 18.11 0.09 -19.61
N ALA A 325 19.06 -0.61 -20.26
CA ALA A 325 19.80 -1.74 -19.67
C ALA A 325 20.55 -1.34 -18.38
N ASP A 326 21.17 -0.18 -18.34
CA ASP A 326 21.89 0.31 -17.16
C ASP A 326 20.94 0.66 -16.02
N VAL A 327 19.82 1.30 -16.32
CA VAL A 327 18.74 1.61 -15.33
C VAL A 327 18.17 0.32 -14.78
N LEU A 328 17.86 -0.65 -15.63
CA LEU A 328 17.35 -1.96 -15.21
C LEU A 328 18.32 -2.65 -14.26
N LYS A 329 19.62 -2.66 -14.61
CA LYS A 329 20.66 -3.26 -13.78
C LYS A 329 20.77 -2.57 -12.41
N GLU A 330 20.76 -1.25 -12.38
CA GLU A 330 20.81 -0.48 -11.13
C GLU A 330 19.61 -0.75 -10.23
N MET A 331 18.41 -0.68 -10.79
CA MET A 331 17.16 -0.89 -10.02
C MET A 331 17.04 -2.34 -9.52
N ARG A 332 17.49 -3.31 -10.32
CA ARG A 332 17.57 -4.72 -9.91
C ARG A 332 18.53 -4.89 -8.73
N GLN A 333 19.70 -4.23 -8.78
CA GLN A 333 20.67 -4.28 -7.69
C GLN A 333 20.14 -3.64 -6.42
N ARG A 334 19.46 -2.49 -6.51
CA ARG A 334 18.82 -1.83 -5.36
C ARG A 334 17.82 -2.75 -4.66
N LEU A 335 16.99 -3.45 -5.45
CA LEU A 335 16.04 -4.41 -4.88
C LEU A 335 16.76 -5.59 -4.21
N HIS A 336 17.78 -6.14 -4.87
CA HIS A 336 18.59 -7.24 -4.34
C HIS A 336 19.20 -6.86 -2.99
N ASP A 337 19.89 -5.73 -2.92
CA ASP A 337 20.55 -5.24 -1.71
C ASP A 337 19.54 -5.01 -0.57
N TRP A 338 18.38 -4.42 -0.90
CA TRP A 338 17.30 -4.24 0.08
C TRP A 338 16.79 -5.57 0.62
N MET A 339 16.60 -6.59 -0.23
CA MET A 339 16.17 -7.92 0.20
C MET A 339 17.18 -8.58 1.12
N ILE A 340 18.48 -8.45 0.83
CA ILE A 340 19.57 -8.94 1.70
C ILE A 340 19.57 -8.20 3.04
N GLU A 341 19.57 -6.86 3.00
CA GLU A 341 19.64 -6.01 4.19
C GLU A 341 18.47 -6.29 5.15
N THR A 342 17.27 -6.43 4.61
CA THR A 342 16.05 -6.64 5.41
C THR A 342 15.78 -8.11 5.73
N ARG A 343 16.50 -9.04 5.13
CA ARG A 343 16.21 -10.49 5.17
C ARG A 343 14.73 -10.74 4.87
N ASP A 344 14.28 -10.29 3.70
CA ASP A 344 12.87 -10.35 3.29
C ASP A 344 12.33 -11.78 3.30
N LEU A 345 11.57 -12.12 4.35
CA LEU A 345 11.02 -13.46 4.55
C LEU A 345 9.95 -13.87 3.54
N GLY A 346 9.53 -12.98 2.67
CA GLY A 346 8.63 -13.33 1.57
C GLY A 346 9.20 -14.36 0.61
N ILE A 347 10.55 -14.52 0.58
CA ILE A 347 11.21 -15.53 -0.23
C ILE A 347 11.10 -16.95 0.36
N VAL A 348 10.78 -17.06 1.64
CA VAL A 348 10.59 -18.34 2.33
C VAL A 348 9.17 -18.84 2.04
N GLU A 349 9.04 -20.08 1.54
CA GLU A 349 7.73 -20.71 1.36
C GLU A 349 6.95 -20.69 2.67
N GLU A 350 5.67 -20.36 2.62
CA GLU A 350 4.87 -20.00 3.82
C GLU A 350 4.79 -21.16 4.83
N ARG A 351 4.62 -22.40 4.36
CA ARG A 351 4.57 -23.56 5.23
C ARG A 351 5.89 -23.77 5.95
N GLU A 352 7.00 -23.70 5.21
CA GLU A 352 8.35 -23.84 5.77
C GLU A 352 8.63 -22.73 6.81
N LEU A 353 8.16 -21.51 6.54
CA LEU A 353 8.29 -20.39 7.46
C LEU A 353 7.58 -20.66 8.80
N TYR A 354 6.36 -21.20 8.77
CA TYR A 354 5.62 -21.55 9.98
C TYR A 354 6.22 -22.79 10.70
N GLU A 355 6.71 -23.78 9.97
CA GLU A 355 7.39 -24.94 10.53
C GLU A 355 8.68 -24.52 11.27
N ARG A 356 9.46 -23.61 10.71
CA ARG A 356 10.65 -23.03 11.38
C ARG A 356 10.28 -22.16 12.58
N ALA A 357 9.19 -21.43 12.51
CA ALA A 357 8.73 -20.57 13.60
C ALA A 357 8.37 -21.34 14.86
N ARG A 358 7.72 -22.50 14.76
CA ARG A 358 7.28 -23.32 15.92
C ARG A 358 6.61 -22.49 17.01
N GLY A 359 5.75 -21.55 16.64
CA GLY A 359 5.06 -20.64 17.56
C GLY A 359 5.86 -19.40 17.97
N ARG A 360 7.12 -19.26 17.56
CA ARG A 360 7.92 -18.05 17.75
C ARG A 360 7.50 -16.96 16.73
N SER A 361 7.98 -15.75 16.90
CA SER A 361 7.76 -14.69 15.91
C SER A 361 8.50 -14.98 14.60
N LEU A 362 7.90 -14.62 13.45
CA LEU A 362 8.57 -14.74 12.15
C LEU A 362 9.85 -13.88 12.09
N TRP A 363 9.90 -12.77 12.82
CA TRP A 363 11.11 -11.97 12.97
C TRP A 363 12.28 -12.79 13.51
N ALA A 364 12.05 -13.64 14.54
CA ALA A 364 13.08 -14.50 15.09
C ALA A 364 13.60 -15.51 14.06
N VAL A 365 12.70 -16.06 13.21
CA VAL A 365 13.10 -16.93 12.10
C VAL A 365 14.04 -16.20 11.12
N GLY A 366 13.71 -14.94 10.80
CA GLY A 366 14.56 -14.15 9.92
C GLY A 366 15.97 -13.91 10.45
N GLN A 367 16.11 -13.74 11.78
CA GLN A 367 17.43 -13.55 12.39
C GLN A 367 18.29 -14.82 12.33
N GLU A 368 17.69 -16.00 12.27
CA GLU A 368 18.34 -17.31 12.26
C GLU A 368 18.50 -17.92 10.85
N LEU A 369 18.07 -17.21 9.80
CA LEU A 369 18.15 -17.69 8.42
C LEU A 369 19.53 -17.38 7.82
N ASP A 370 20.52 -18.23 8.12
CA ASP A 370 21.93 -17.98 7.71
C ASP A 370 22.17 -18.06 6.19
N ASP A 371 21.44 -18.93 5.49
CA ASP A 371 21.60 -19.16 4.03
C ASP A 371 20.71 -18.25 3.16
N TYR A 372 20.25 -17.10 3.69
CA TYR A 372 19.32 -16.20 3.00
C TYR A 372 19.81 -15.80 1.60
N GLU A 373 21.07 -15.39 1.49
CA GLU A 373 21.67 -14.95 0.21
C GLU A 373 21.64 -16.07 -0.83
N ARG A 374 22.02 -17.30 -0.45
CA ARG A 374 21.98 -18.47 -1.34
C ARG A 374 20.56 -18.81 -1.81
N ILE A 375 19.57 -18.66 -0.95
CA ILE A 375 18.14 -18.85 -1.32
C ILE A 375 17.73 -17.79 -2.35
N LEU A 376 18.07 -16.52 -2.11
CA LEU A 376 17.76 -15.42 -3.02
C LEU A 376 18.48 -15.57 -4.37
N GLU A 377 19.77 -15.95 -4.36
CA GLU A 377 20.52 -16.25 -5.58
C GLU A 377 19.83 -17.36 -6.40
N THR A 378 19.35 -18.43 -5.72
CA THR A 378 18.64 -19.52 -6.40
C THR A 378 17.36 -19.01 -7.06
N ALA A 379 16.57 -18.22 -6.35
CA ALA A 379 15.36 -17.61 -6.91
C ALA A 379 15.67 -16.68 -8.10
N ASN A 380 16.83 -16.01 -8.07
CA ASN A 380 17.26 -15.11 -9.13
C ASN A 380 17.84 -15.83 -10.38
N LEU A 381 18.08 -17.14 -10.32
CA LEU A 381 18.44 -17.90 -11.53
C LEU A 381 17.35 -17.78 -12.63
N GLN A 382 16.11 -17.53 -12.27
CA GLN A 382 15.03 -17.25 -13.23
C GLN A 382 15.36 -16.11 -14.21
N LEU A 383 16.20 -15.14 -13.80
CA LEU A 383 16.64 -14.02 -14.66
C LEU A 383 17.51 -14.47 -15.83
N GLN A 384 18.09 -15.66 -15.76
CA GLN A 384 18.96 -16.22 -16.79
C GLN A 384 18.21 -17.09 -17.81
N GLY A 385 16.90 -17.32 -17.58
CA GLY A 385 16.07 -18.15 -18.45
C GLY A 385 16.62 -19.57 -18.61
N GLU A 386 16.69 -20.08 -19.84
CA GLU A 386 17.14 -21.44 -20.14
C GLU A 386 18.61 -21.69 -19.75
N ALA A 387 19.43 -20.67 -19.72
CA ALA A 387 20.83 -20.79 -19.30
C ALA A 387 21.01 -21.22 -17.84
N ALA A 388 20.01 -21.00 -17.00
CA ALA A 388 20.01 -21.42 -15.60
C ALA A 388 19.71 -22.94 -15.39
N VAL A 389 19.20 -23.65 -16.40
CA VAL A 389 18.74 -25.04 -16.23
C VAL A 389 19.80 -25.98 -15.64
N PRO A 390 21.08 -25.95 -16.03
CA PRO A 390 22.11 -26.80 -15.41
C PRO A 390 22.28 -26.52 -13.91
N GLU A 391 22.31 -25.25 -13.51
CA GLU A 391 22.44 -24.86 -12.10
C GLU A 391 21.19 -25.21 -11.30
N LEU A 392 20.00 -24.99 -11.85
CA LEU A 392 18.74 -25.37 -11.21
C LEU A 392 18.65 -26.88 -10.96
N LYS A 393 19.18 -27.73 -11.86
CA LYS A 393 19.29 -29.15 -11.63
C LYS A 393 20.20 -29.48 -10.44
N THR A 394 21.30 -28.75 -10.28
CA THR A 394 22.18 -28.90 -9.12
C THR A 394 21.48 -28.48 -7.82
N ARG A 395 20.80 -27.32 -7.85
CA ARG A 395 20.06 -26.80 -6.68
C ARG A 395 18.87 -27.67 -6.29
N SER A 396 18.25 -28.40 -7.23
CA SER A 396 17.07 -29.24 -6.97
C SER A 396 17.35 -30.44 -6.03
N VAL A 397 18.60 -30.80 -5.81
CA VAL A 397 19.04 -31.86 -4.87
C VAL A 397 19.76 -31.32 -3.65
N ASP A 398 19.73 -30.00 -3.42
CA ASP A 398 20.35 -29.33 -2.27
C ASP A 398 19.79 -29.87 -0.93
N THR A 399 20.58 -29.78 0.12
CA THR A 399 20.14 -30.20 1.47
C THR A 399 19.12 -29.24 2.07
N ASP A 400 19.17 -27.94 1.75
CA ASP A 400 18.20 -26.96 2.22
C ASP A 400 16.89 -27.04 1.37
N PRO A 401 15.71 -27.26 2.01
CA PRO A 401 14.43 -27.32 1.32
C PRO A 401 14.08 -26.00 0.63
N LEU A 402 14.53 -24.84 1.12
CA LEU A 402 14.27 -23.55 0.49
C LEU A 402 15.06 -23.35 -0.81
N VAL A 403 16.28 -23.85 -0.86
CA VAL A 403 17.08 -23.87 -2.11
C VAL A 403 16.40 -24.78 -3.14
N ARG A 404 15.92 -25.98 -2.71
CA ARG A 404 15.19 -26.88 -3.63
C ARG A 404 13.85 -26.32 -4.10
N TYR A 405 13.23 -25.45 -3.33
CA TYR A 405 11.94 -24.83 -3.67
C TYR A 405 12.07 -23.87 -4.87
N TRP A 406 13.11 -23.05 -4.90
CA TRP A 406 13.38 -22.08 -5.96
C TRP A 406 14.13 -22.71 -7.15
#